data_c0f751cd5b645400ad1e7fda6bb60128
#
_entry.id   c0f751cd5b645400ad1e7fda6bb60128
#
_cell.length_a   1.000
_cell.length_b   1.000
_cell.length_c   1.000
_cell.angle_alpha   90.00
_cell.angle_beta   90.00
_cell.angle_gamma   90.00
#
_symmetry.space_group_name_H-M   'P 1'
#
loop_
_entity.id
_entity.type
_entity.pdbx_description
1 polymer ?
#
loop_
_entity_poly.entity_id
_entity_poly.type
_entity_poly.pdbx_seq_one_letter_code
_entity_poly.pdbx_strand_id
1 'polypeptide(L)'
;MNVIFTCGGTGGHINPAIAVANIWKERHPDSNILFIGAKGHMEEKLVPAAGYALETFETSGMSRRLNLDGIKRNVKAVANVFAAVSGCKKIIRRFKPDVIIGTGGYASFPALLAGKMMKIPTCVHEANAMPGLTTRMAAAWADKVLICFPESAKHYKHPEKTQAVGMPVRREFIFTEKEKSRQELGLDSRPVIVSTFGSQGAKMMNLAMAEFMKLEQDAGYPYQHIHGVGSFGWAWFPDRLKELGVDAENSGAIDMREYIYNMPTVMAAADVIISRAGASSCNEIAASGTPCILIPSPNVTDNHQEKNARAIADKGGAVVLLEKDCTAQRLFDEVAAILSDKQRSEAMSTALRASCVLDSAERICDILEELTQ
;
A
#
# COMPACT_ATOMS: atom_id res chain seq x y z
N MET A 1 8.60 27.00 5.36
CA MET A 1 8.55 25.81 6.26
C MET A 1 9.33 24.66 5.68
N ASN A 2 10.05 23.93 6.53
CA ASN A 2 10.87 22.78 6.14
C ASN A 2 10.24 21.51 6.74
N VAL A 3 9.88 20.54 5.92
CA VAL A 3 9.26 19.29 6.39
C VAL A 3 10.10 18.09 5.98
N ILE A 4 10.35 17.19 6.93
CA ILE A 4 10.95 15.88 6.64
C ILE A 4 9.85 14.83 6.64
N PHE A 5 9.77 14.09 5.54
CA PHE A 5 9.03 12.84 5.43
C PHE A 5 9.97 11.66 5.58
N THR A 6 9.61 10.67 6.38
CA THR A 6 10.41 9.46 6.51
C THR A 6 9.54 8.23 6.34
N CYS A 7 9.97 7.36 5.45
CA CYS A 7 9.24 6.16 5.07
C CYS A 7 10.23 5.14 4.54
N GLY A 8 9.82 3.90 4.37
CA GLY A 8 10.70 3.00 3.66
C GLY A 8 10.28 1.53 3.63
N GLY A 9 11.00 0.82 2.77
CA GLY A 9 10.91 -0.60 2.56
C GLY A 9 9.89 -1.02 1.51
N THR A 10 8.71 -0.41 1.46
CA THR A 10 7.64 -0.80 0.53
C THR A 10 6.84 0.40 0.04
N GLY A 11 6.22 0.27 -1.14
CA GLY A 11 5.31 1.28 -1.68
C GLY A 11 4.18 1.66 -0.72
N GLY A 12 3.76 0.71 0.14
CA GLY A 12 2.73 0.91 1.16
C GLY A 12 3.03 1.98 2.20
N HIS A 13 4.31 2.29 2.42
CA HIS A 13 4.74 3.36 3.32
C HIS A 13 5.17 4.61 2.54
N ILE A 14 5.66 4.43 1.32
CA ILE A 14 6.20 5.53 0.51
C ILE A 14 5.08 6.33 -0.15
N ASN A 15 4.11 5.67 -0.77
CA ASN A 15 3.01 6.34 -1.48
C ASN A 15 2.16 7.27 -0.60
N PRO A 16 1.80 6.89 0.66
CA PRO A 16 1.13 7.80 1.57
C PRO A 16 1.95 9.04 1.91
N ALA A 17 3.27 8.89 2.11
CA ALA A 17 4.15 10.02 2.35
C ALA A 17 4.18 10.98 1.14
N ILE A 18 4.26 10.43 -0.08
CA ILE A 18 4.21 11.23 -1.32
C ILE A 18 2.85 11.93 -1.46
N ALA A 19 1.73 11.25 -1.15
CA ALA A 19 0.41 11.86 -1.22
C ALA A 19 0.29 13.07 -0.29
N VAL A 20 0.74 12.96 0.96
CA VAL A 20 0.76 14.09 1.91
C VAL A 20 1.72 15.20 1.44
N ALA A 21 2.91 14.83 0.95
CA ALA A 21 3.90 15.78 0.47
C ALA A 21 3.37 16.62 -0.72
N ASN A 22 2.58 16.01 -1.62
CA ASN A 22 1.95 16.70 -2.73
C ASN A 22 0.96 17.79 -2.23
N ILE A 23 0.05 17.42 -1.31
CA ILE A 23 -0.89 18.37 -0.72
C ILE A 23 -0.17 19.46 0.07
N TRP A 24 0.88 19.10 0.83
CA TRP A 24 1.71 20.07 1.55
C TRP A 24 2.35 21.08 0.59
N LYS A 25 2.91 20.59 -0.53
CA LYS A 25 3.53 21.45 -1.54
C LYS A 25 2.54 22.35 -2.26
N GLU A 26 1.31 21.87 -2.50
CA GLU A 26 0.21 22.68 -3.05
C GLU A 26 -0.18 23.82 -2.09
N ARG A 27 -0.31 23.52 -0.79
CA ARG A 27 -0.66 24.53 0.24
C ARG A 27 0.48 25.50 0.55
N HIS A 28 1.71 25.02 0.50
CA HIS A 28 2.92 25.75 0.86
C HIS A 28 3.97 25.69 -0.28
N PRO A 29 3.75 26.43 -1.40
CA PRO A 29 4.64 26.34 -2.57
C PRO A 29 6.11 26.66 -2.27
N ASP A 30 6.37 27.54 -1.29
CA ASP A 30 7.73 27.94 -0.87
C ASP A 30 8.34 27.01 0.18
N SER A 31 7.67 25.93 0.57
CA SER A 31 8.20 24.98 1.55
C SER A 31 9.30 24.10 0.95
N ASN A 32 10.27 23.72 1.78
CA ASN A 32 11.26 22.72 1.44
C ASN A 32 10.83 21.37 1.99
N ILE A 33 10.83 20.35 1.12
CA ILE A 33 10.46 18.98 1.46
C ILE A 33 11.70 18.10 1.25
N LEU A 34 12.03 17.30 2.25
CA LEU A 34 13.09 16.30 2.19
C LEU A 34 12.55 14.95 2.65
N PHE A 35 12.84 13.91 1.89
CA PHE A 35 12.59 12.54 2.32
C PHE A 35 13.84 11.94 2.95
N ILE A 36 13.65 11.13 3.99
CA ILE A 36 14.70 10.27 4.58
C ILE A 36 14.24 8.83 4.51
N GLY A 37 15.07 7.95 3.91
CA GLY A 37 14.79 6.54 3.74
C GLY A 37 16.02 5.65 3.90
N ALA A 38 15.84 4.35 3.72
CA ALA A 38 16.92 3.37 3.76
C ALA A 38 17.55 3.17 2.38
N LYS A 39 18.84 2.96 2.32
CA LYS A 39 19.59 2.71 1.08
C LYS A 39 19.25 1.34 0.50
N GLY A 40 19.14 1.26 -0.84
CA GLY A 40 18.91 0.01 -1.56
C GLY A 40 17.46 -0.45 -1.59
N HIS A 41 16.51 0.41 -1.26
CA HIS A 41 15.08 0.10 -1.20
C HIS A 41 14.25 0.91 -2.20
N MET A 42 12.94 0.66 -2.22
CA MET A 42 12.01 1.24 -3.22
C MET A 42 11.95 2.78 -3.16
N GLU A 43 12.23 3.38 -2.01
CA GLU A 43 12.24 4.83 -1.84
C GLU A 43 13.26 5.51 -2.77
N GLU A 44 14.39 4.86 -3.10
CA GLU A 44 15.39 5.40 -4.03
C GLU A 44 14.86 5.55 -5.47
N LYS A 45 13.80 4.83 -5.81
CA LYS A 45 13.12 4.94 -7.11
C LYS A 45 11.88 5.82 -7.05
N LEU A 46 11.02 5.60 -6.06
CA LEU A 46 9.69 6.22 -6.00
C LEU A 46 9.74 7.69 -5.59
N VAL A 47 10.59 8.07 -4.64
CA VAL A 47 10.65 9.45 -4.15
C VAL A 47 11.21 10.41 -5.19
N PRO A 48 12.35 10.12 -5.85
CA PRO A 48 12.83 10.98 -6.95
C PRO A 48 11.88 11.02 -8.15
N ALA A 49 11.22 9.89 -8.47
CA ALA A 49 10.23 9.85 -9.55
C ALA A 49 9.00 10.75 -9.26
N ALA A 50 8.70 11.00 -7.97
CA ALA A 50 7.68 11.95 -7.55
C ALA A 50 8.19 13.41 -7.47
N GLY A 51 9.45 13.68 -7.82
CA GLY A 51 10.03 15.02 -7.85
C GLY A 51 10.59 15.53 -6.51
N TYR A 52 10.75 14.65 -5.53
CA TYR A 52 11.26 15.02 -4.21
C TYR A 52 12.71 14.64 -3.97
N ALA A 53 13.41 15.44 -3.17
CA ALA A 53 14.75 15.15 -2.71
C ALA A 53 14.72 13.99 -1.68
N LEU A 54 15.67 13.08 -1.79
CA LEU A 54 15.83 11.93 -0.88
C LEU A 54 17.26 11.89 -0.36
N GLU A 55 17.39 11.72 0.95
CA GLU A 55 18.63 11.31 1.60
C GLU A 55 18.46 9.93 2.23
N THR A 56 19.46 9.06 2.07
CA THR A 56 19.40 7.69 2.57
C THR A 56 20.46 7.42 3.61
N PHE A 57 20.17 6.47 4.49
CA PHE A 57 21.11 5.90 5.44
C PHE A 57 21.20 4.39 5.29
N GLU A 58 22.33 3.81 5.67
CA GLU A 58 22.47 2.36 5.68
C GLU A 58 21.74 1.75 6.87
N THR A 59 20.98 0.70 6.62
CA THR A 59 20.24 -0.04 7.65
C THR A 59 20.29 -1.54 7.39
N SER A 60 20.14 -2.32 8.46
CA SER A 60 19.92 -3.77 8.36
C SER A 60 18.73 -4.16 9.21
N GLY A 61 17.86 -5.01 8.66
CA GLY A 61 16.69 -5.53 9.37
C GLY A 61 17.10 -6.41 10.56
N MET A 62 16.26 -6.43 11.61
CA MET A 62 16.42 -7.32 12.76
C MET A 62 16.05 -8.76 12.38
N SER A 63 16.82 -9.74 12.88
CA SER A 63 16.51 -11.16 12.74
C SER A 63 15.55 -11.61 13.82
N ARG A 64 14.54 -12.42 13.46
CA ARG A 64 13.63 -13.07 14.43
C ARG A 64 14.14 -14.42 14.96
N ARG A 65 15.29 -14.90 14.46
CA ARG A 65 15.87 -16.16 14.93
C ARG A 65 16.51 -15.97 16.31
N LEU A 66 16.15 -16.85 17.26
CA LEU A 66 16.65 -16.85 18.65
C LEU A 66 17.90 -17.73 18.84
N ASN A 67 18.67 -17.99 17.77
CA ASN A 67 19.95 -18.67 17.84
C ASN A 67 21.12 -17.68 18.00
N LEU A 68 22.36 -18.19 18.25
CA LEU A 68 23.54 -17.34 18.44
C LEU A 68 23.79 -16.39 17.26
N ASP A 69 23.53 -16.82 16.03
CA ASP A 69 23.64 -15.97 14.84
C ASP A 69 22.56 -14.89 14.80
N GLY A 70 21.33 -15.22 15.24
CA GLY A 70 20.25 -14.26 15.40
C GLY A 70 20.58 -13.20 16.46
N ILE A 71 21.18 -13.60 17.59
CA ILE A 71 21.61 -12.67 18.65
C ILE A 71 22.72 -11.74 18.14
N LYS A 72 23.74 -12.27 17.46
CA LYS A 72 24.81 -11.46 16.86
C LYS A 72 24.26 -10.47 15.82
N ARG A 73 23.30 -10.93 14.98
CA ARG A 73 22.62 -10.05 14.01
C ARG A 73 21.79 -8.96 14.69
N ASN A 74 21.12 -9.27 15.79
CA ASN A 74 20.33 -8.29 16.53
C ASN A 74 21.19 -7.26 17.23
N VAL A 75 22.34 -7.64 17.81
CA VAL A 75 23.34 -6.70 18.37
C VAL A 75 23.88 -5.76 17.28
N LYS A 76 24.21 -6.31 16.10
CA LYS A 76 24.63 -5.52 14.94
C LYS A 76 23.49 -4.60 14.46
N ALA A 77 22.24 -5.08 14.44
CA ALA A 77 21.08 -4.28 14.05
C ALA A 77 20.86 -3.10 15.01
N VAL A 78 21.01 -3.31 16.33
CA VAL A 78 20.91 -2.22 17.33
C VAL A 78 22.04 -1.20 17.11
N ALA A 79 23.27 -1.63 16.91
CA ALA A 79 24.40 -0.73 16.60
C ALA A 79 24.14 0.07 15.31
N ASN A 80 23.57 -0.57 14.28
CA ASN A 80 23.19 0.09 13.04
C ASN A 80 22.06 1.11 13.24
N VAL A 81 21.10 0.86 14.15
CA VAL A 81 20.08 1.85 14.50
C VAL A 81 20.73 3.11 15.11
N PHE A 82 21.69 2.96 16.02
CA PHE A 82 22.41 4.12 16.57
C PHE A 82 23.21 4.88 15.51
N ALA A 83 23.86 4.16 14.59
CA ALA A 83 24.56 4.79 13.46
C ALA A 83 23.58 5.54 12.54
N ALA A 84 22.44 4.92 12.22
CA ALA A 84 21.38 5.53 11.44
C ALA A 84 20.81 6.79 12.11
N VAL A 85 20.55 6.75 13.43
CA VAL A 85 20.11 7.91 14.21
C VAL A 85 21.14 9.02 14.16
N SER A 86 22.43 8.70 14.28
CA SER A 86 23.52 9.69 14.16
C SER A 86 23.57 10.31 12.75
N GLY A 87 23.41 9.50 11.70
CA GLY A 87 23.28 9.98 10.32
C GLY A 87 22.10 10.91 10.14
N CYS A 88 20.90 10.50 10.60
CA CYS A 88 19.70 11.33 10.56
C CYS A 88 19.88 12.66 11.31
N LYS A 89 20.55 12.68 12.46
CA LYS A 89 20.85 13.93 13.18
C LYS A 89 21.70 14.91 12.35
N LYS A 90 22.64 14.43 11.53
CA LYS A 90 23.43 15.29 10.63
C LYS A 90 22.55 15.88 9.54
N ILE A 91 21.68 15.09 8.94
CA ILE A 91 20.72 15.53 7.93
C ILE A 91 19.78 16.59 8.53
N ILE A 92 19.17 16.31 9.68
CA ILE A 92 18.25 17.21 10.39
C ILE A 92 18.91 18.52 10.74
N ARG A 93 20.17 18.53 11.24
CA ARG A 93 20.90 19.77 11.56
C ARG A 93 21.12 20.66 10.33
N ARG A 94 21.39 20.05 9.17
CA ARG A 94 21.62 20.77 7.92
C ARG A 94 20.32 21.30 7.35
N PHE A 95 19.27 20.48 7.32
CA PHE A 95 17.98 20.79 6.72
C PHE A 95 17.11 21.72 7.60
N LYS A 96 17.24 21.61 8.94
CA LYS A 96 16.49 22.38 9.95
C LYS A 96 14.97 22.27 9.73
N PRO A 97 14.40 21.08 9.86
CA PRO A 97 12.97 20.89 9.69
C PRO A 97 12.17 21.52 10.85
N ASP A 98 10.99 22.02 10.54
CA ASP A 98 10.00 22.48 11.50
C ASP A 98 9.20 21.30 12.08
N VAL A 99 9.01 20.23 11.29
CA VAL A 99 8.31 19.01 11.68
C VAL A 99 8.84 17.78 10.93
N ILE A 100 8.73 16.60 11.54
CA ILE A 100 9.09 15.32 10.93
C ILE A 100 7.88 14.38 11.00
N ILE A 101 7.45 13.85 9.86
CA ILE A 101 6.41 12.82 9.78
C ILE A 101 6.98 11.49 9.28
N GLY A 102 6.64 10.40 9.99
CA GLY A 102 6.94 9.03 9.58
C GLY A 102 5.67 8.28 9.18
N THR A 103 5.67 7.70 7.98
CA THR A 103 4.52 6.95 7.46
C THR A 103 4.67 5.43 7.58
N GLY A 104 5.62 4.99 8.40
CA GLY A 104 5.84 3.57 8.69
C GLY A 104 7.07 2.97 8.01
N GLY A 105 7.23 1.67 8.24
CA GLY A 105 8.44 0.95 7.89
C GLY A 105 9.56 1.15 8.92
N TYR A 106 10.48 0.17 8.99
CA TYR A 106 11.61 0.23 9.91
C TYR A 106 12.56 1.41 9.62
N ALA A 107 12.56 1.91 8.38
CA ALA A 107 13.38 3.03 7.96
C ALA A 107 12.93 4.38 8.55
N SER A 108 11.66 4.52 8.95
CA SER A 108 11.18 5.77 9.55
C SER A 108 11.64 5.98 11.00
N PHE A 109 11.89 4.90 11.74
CA PHE A 109 12.20 4.97 13.16
C PHE A 109 13.46 5.77 13.50
N PRO A 110 14.62 5.61 12.82
CA PRO A 110 15.83 6.40 13.13
C PRO A 110 15.64 7.91 12.94
N ALA A 111 14.94 8.33 11.91
CA ALA A 111 14.71 9.75 11.65
C ALA A 111 13.74 10.37 12.68
N LEU A 112 12.66 9.68 13.02
CA LEU A 112 11.74 10.10 14.09
C LEU A 112 12.45 10.19 15.44
N LEU A 113 13.26 9.19 15.79
CA LEU A 113 14.00 9.21 17.06
C LEU A 113 15.04 10.33 17.10
N ALA A 114 15.74 10.59 15.98
CA ALA A 114 16.67 11.70 15.87
C ALA A 114 15.96 13.05 16.05
N GLY A 115 14.79 13.23 15.41
CA GLY A 115 13.95 14.42 15.56
C GLY A 115 13.52 14.65 17.01
N LYS A 116 13.01 13.61 17.68
CA LYS A 116 12.63 13.68 19.09
C LYS A 116 13.79 14.07 20.00
N MET A 117 14.99 13.46 19.79
CA MET A 117 16.19 13.81 20.54
C MET A 117 16.65 15.25 20.30
N MET A 118 16.30 15.85 19.18
CA MET A 118 16.61 17.24 18.81
C MET A 118 15.47 18.21 19.12
N LYS A 119 14.40 17.74 19.78
CA LYS A 119 13.21 18.51 20.16
C LYS A 119 12.44 19.09 18.98
N ILE A 120 12.47 18.41 17.85
CA ILE A 120 11.67 18.77 16.68
C ILE A 120 10.32 18.03 16.79
N PRO A 121 9.19 18.69 16.54
CA PRO A 121 7.88 18.04 16.52
C PRO A 121 7.85 16.82 15.62
N THR A 122 7.29 15.71 16.12
CA THR A 122 7.27 14.42 15.42
C THR A 122 5.86 13.89 15.32
N CYS A 123 5.50 13.42 14.13
CA CYS A 123 4.24 12.80 13.83
C CYS A 123 4.47 11.40 13.25
N VAL A 124 3.67 10.41 13.63
CA VAL A 124 3.73 9.07 13.06
C VAL A 124 2.37 8.66 12.52
N HIS A 125 2.35 8.12 11.30
CA HIS A 125 1.15 7.56 10.66
C HIS A 125 1.25 6.05 10.57
N GLU A 126 0.16 5.35 10.94
CA GLU A 126 0.03 3.89 10.84
C GLU A 126 -1.07 3.51 9.86
N ALA A 127 -0.69 2.80 8.85
CA ALA A 127 -1.57 2.36 7.77
C ALA A 127 -2.40 1.11 8.10
N ASN A 128 -1.94 0.26 9.03
CA ASN A 128 -2.52 -1.05 9.30
C ASN A 128 -3.47 -1.02 10.50
N ALA A 129 -4.48 -1.89 10.48
CA ALA A 129 -5.37 -2.12 11.62
C ALA A 129 -4.63 -2.68 12.85
N MET A 130 -3.53 -3.42 12.63
CA MET A 130 -2.60 -3.82 13.69
C MET A 130 -1.29 -3.06 13.50
N PRO A 131 -0.95 -2.15 14.43
CA PRO A 131 0.24 -1.32 14.28
C PRO A 131 1.53 -2.12 14.36
N GLY A 132 2.48 -1.77 13.48
CA GLY A 132 3.81 -2.34 13.46
C GLY A 132 4.61 -2.03 14.73
N LEU A 133 5.61 -2.86 15.06
CA LEU A 133 6.43 -2.68 16.25
C LEU A 133 7.12 -1.31 16.29
N THR A 134 7.72 -0.89 15.19
CA THR A 134 8.42 0.40 15.07
C THR A 134 7.47 1.59 15.25
N THR A 135 6.27 1.51 14.68
CA THR A 135 5.23 2.53 14.88
C THR A 135 4.79 2.60 16.34
N ARG A 136 4.54 1.45 17.00
CA ARG A 136 4.17 1.42 18.44
C ARG A 136 5.26 2.01 19.32
N MET A 137 6.54 1.73 19.01
CA MET A 137 7.66 2.31 19.75
C MET A 137 7.73 3.82 19.55
N ALA A 138 7.59 4.31 18.32
CA ALA A 138 7.61 5.74 18.03
C ALA A 138 6.41 6.47 18.64
N ALA A 139 5.23 5.88 18.58
CA ALA A 139 3.99 6.43 19.14
C ALA A 139 4.06 6.68 20.66
N ALA A 140 4.90 5.96 21.40
CA ALA A 140 5.05 6.16 22.84
C ALA A 140 5.59 7.56 23.19
N TRP A 141 6.31 8.21 22.29
CA TRP A 141 6.96 9.50 22.51
C TRP A 141 6.72 10.54 21.40
N ALA A 142 6.13 10.16 20.28
CA ALA A 142 5.73 11.11 19.23
C ALA A 142 4.69 12.12 19.76
N ASP A 143 4.67 13.28 19.15
CA ASP A 143 3.76 14.35 19.56
C ASP A 143 2.33 14.09 19.06
N LYS A 144 2.18 13.51 17.84
CA LYS A 144 0.90 13.05 17.28
C LYS A 144 1.03 11.64 16.70
N VAL A 145 -0.04 10.86 16.82
CA VAL A 145 -0.15 9.51 16.27
C VAL A 145 -1.37 9.44 15.38
N LEU A 146 -1.17 9.32 14.08
CA LEU A 146 -2.21 9.30 13.07
C LEU A 146 -2.51 7.86 12.69
N ILE A 147 -3.76 7.47 12.67
CA ILE A 147 -4.18 6.10 12.43
C ILE A 147 -5.18 6.01 11.27
N CYS A 148 -5.02 4.96 10.48
CA CYS A 148 -5.97 4.66 9.41
C CYS A 148 -7.25 4.05 9.95
N PHE A 149 -7.13 3.13 10.92
CA PHE A 149 -8.24 2.39 11.51
C PHE A 149 -8.47 2.84 12.96
N PRO A 150 -9.64 3.44 13.28
CA PRO A 150 -9.95 3.90 14.64
C PRO A 150 -9.77 2.81 15.70
N GLU A 151 -10.07 1.55 15.34
CA GLU A 151 -9.98 0.39 16.23
C GLU A 151 -8.53 0.07 16.64
N SER A 152 -7.54 0.60 15.92
CA SER A 152 -6.12 0.41 16.23
C SER A 152 -5.68 1.23 17.45
N ALA A 153 -6.42 2.26 17.86
CA ALA A 153 -6.10 3.14 19.00
C ALA A 153 -5.80 2.35 20.29
N LYS A 154 -6.56 1.27 20.55
CA LYS A 154 -6.38 0.40 21.74
C LYS A 154 -5.02 -0.29 21.84
N HIS A 155 -4.23 -0.31 20.75
CA HIS A 155 -2.92 -0.96 20.72
C HIS A 155 -1.77 -0.02 21.11
N TYR A 156 -2.06 1.26 21.35
CA TYR A 156 -1.06 2.25 21.73
C TYR A 156 -1.05 2.49 23.23
N LYS A 157 0.15 2.86 23.75
CA LYS A 157 0.32 3.20 25.18
C LYS A 157 -0.45 4.46 25.56
N HIS A 158 -0.61 5.39 24.62
CA HIS A 158 -1.27 6.68 24.76
C HIS A 158 -2.36 6.83 23.70
N PRO A 159 -3.52 6.16 23.87
CA PRO A 159 -4.62 6.23 22.91
C PRO A 159 -5.15 7.66 22.70
N GLU A 160 -5.05 8.51 23.72
CA GLU A 160 -5.44 9.92 23.69
C GLU A 160 -4.66 10.78 22.69
N LYS A 161 -3.48 10.31 22.27
CA LYS A 161 -2.67 10.97 21.21
C LYS A 161 -3.04 10.54 19.80
N THR A 162 -3.91 9.54 19.68
CA THR A 162 -4.27 9.02 18.35
C THR A 162 -5.36 9.87 17.72
N GLN A 163 -5.20 10.11 16.40
CA GLN A 163 -6.21 10.77 15.58
C GLN A 163 -6.50 9.92 14.36
N ALA A 164 -7.77 9.60 14.13
CA ALA A 164 -8.20 8.84 12.96
C ALA A 164 -8.27 9.77 11.74
N VAL A 165 -7.29 9.64 10.86
CA VAL A 165 -7.17 10.46 9.64
C VAL A 165 -7.41 9.67 8.36
N GLY A 166 -7.47 8.34 8.44
CA GLY A 166 -7.51 7.46 7.28
C GLY A 166 -6.13 7.26 6.64
N MET A 167 -6.13 6.71 5.45
CA MET A 167 -4.93 6.45 4.65
C MET A 167 -4.82 7.48 3.54
N PRO A 168 -3.74 8.23 3.44
CA PRO A 168 -3.51 9.10 2.31
C PRO A 168 -3.44 8.30 1.00
N VAL A 169 -4.31 8.62 0.08
CA VAL A 169 -4.39 8.02 -1.25
C VAL A 169 -4.14 9.11 -2.28
N ARG A 170 -3.45 8.77 -3.36
CA ARG A 170 -3.23 9.72 -4.45
C ARG A 170 -4.56 10.11 -5.08
N ARG A 171 -4.73 11.39 -5.41
CA ARG A 171 -5.99 11.95 -5.94
C ARG A 171 -6.47 11.25 -7.21
N GLU A 172 -5.56 10.70 -8.00
CA GLU A 172 -5.88 9.96 -9.22
C GLU A 172 -6.76 8.73 -8.94
N PHE A 173 -6.62 8.06 -7.78
CA PHE A 173 -7.52 6.96 -7.39
C PHE A 173 -8.94 7.40 -7.06
N ILE A 174 -9.13 8.69 -6.73
CA ILE A 174 -10.41 9.26 -6.31
C ILE A 174 -11.18 9.82 -7.50
N PHE A 175 -10.47 10.50 -8.41
CA PHE A 175 -11.08 11.35 -9.44
C PHE A 175 -10.97 10.79 -10.85
N THR A 176 -10.32 9.64 -11.06
CA THR A 176 -10.23 9.02 -12.38
C THR A 176 -11.57 8.40 -12.77
N GLU A 177 -12.08 8.77 -13.95
CA GLU A 177 -13.38 8.35 -14.45
C GLU A 177 -13.30 7.01 -15.18
N LYS A 178 -14.28 6.12 -14.93
CA LYS A 178 -14.31 4.76 -15.48
C LYS A 178 -14.34 4.73 -16.99
N GLU A 179 -15.27 5.44 -17.61
CA GLU A 179 -15.45 5.40 -19.08
C GLU A 179 -14.23 5.97 -19.81
N LYS A 180 -13.64 7.06 -19.29
CA LYS A 180 -12.42 7.63 -19.84
C LYS A 180 -11.24 6.66 -19.72
N SER A 181 -11.14 5.98 -18.59
CA SER A 181 -10.11 4.96 -18.36
C SER A 181 -10.23 3.77 -19.29
N ARG A 182 -11.45 3.31 -19.54
CA ARG A 182 -11.73 2.22 -20.49
C ARG A 182 -11.33 2.61 -21.93
N GLN A 183 -11.65 3.83 -22.35
CA GLN A 183 -11.23 4.37 -23.66
C GLN A 183 -9.71 4.46 -23.78
N GLU A 184 -9.03 5.01 -22.76
CA GLU A 184 -7.56 5.13 -22.72
C GLU A 184 -6.87 3.76 -22.82
N LEU A 185 -7.44 2.73 -22.20
CA LEU A 185 -6.92 1.37 -22.21
C LEU A 185 -7.35 0.56 -23.43
N GLY A 186 -8.20 1.11 -24.32
CA GLY A 186 -8.70 0.41 -25.51
C GLY A 186 -9.61 -0.79 -25.20
N LEU A 187 -10.32 -0.74 -24.06
CA LEU A 187 -11.18 -1.83 -23.60
C LEU A 187 -12.54 -1.81 -24.31
N ASP A 188 -13.10 -2.98 -24.56
CA ASP A 188 -14.43 -3.15 -25.15
C ASP A 188 -15.56 -3.15 -24.09
N SER A 189 -16.76 -3.58 -24.44
CA SER A 189 -17.94 -3.56 -23.56
C SER A 189 -17.97 -4.68 -22.52
N ARG A 190 -17.08 -5.67 -22.58
CA ARG A 190 -17.03 -6.75 -21.58
C ARG A 190 -16.66 -6.22 -20.20
N PRO A 191 -17.11 -6.89 -19.12
CA PRO A 191 -16.62 -6.56 -17.78
C PRO A 191 -15.10 -6.70 -17.68
N VAL A 192 -14.48 -5.84 -16.88
CA VAL A 192 -13.02 -5.76 -16.69
C VAL A 192 -12.64 -6.29 -15.32
N ILE A 193 -11.78 -7.30 -15.30
CA ILE A 193 -11.17 -7.83 -14.10
C ILE A 193 -9.73 -7.30 -13.99
N VAL A 194 -9.37 -6.84 -12.81
CA VAL A 194 -7.98 -6.47 -12.48
C VAL A 194 -7.48 -7.36 -11.37
N SER A 195 -6.39 -8.08 -11.61
CA SER A 195 -5.75 -8.90 -10.57
C SER A 195 -4.32 -8.46 -10.33
N THR A 196 -3.95 -8.29 -9.04
CA THR A 196 -2.61 -7.88 -8.65
C THR A 196 -2.27 -8.33 -7.23
N PHE A 197 -1.04 -8.81 -7.03
CA PHE A 197 -0.61 -9.38 -5.75
C PHE A 197 0.66 -8.73 -5.23
N GLY A 198 0.77 -7.41 -5.45
CA GLY A 198 1.90 -6.58 -5.07
C GLY A 198 2.98 -6.48 -6.15
N SER A 199 3.93 -5.56 -5.98
CA SER A 199 4.98 -5.24 -6.97
C SER A 199 5.89 -6.42 -7.32
N GLN A 200 6.08 -7.34 -6.40
CA GLN A 200 6.88 -8.55 -6.62
C GLN A 200 6.04 -9.72 -7.14
N GLY A 201 4.72 -9.64 -7.00
CA GLY A 201 3.80 -10.75 -7.25
C GLY A 201 3.78 -11.77 -6.11
N ALA A 202 2.93 -12.78 -6.24
CA ALA A 202 2.82 -13.89 -5.31
C ALA A 202 2.66 -15.20 -6.08
N LYS A 203 3.65 -16.11 -5.96
CA LYS A 203 3.71 -17.34 -6.77
C LYS A 203 2.41 -18.15 -6.75
N MET A 204 1.86 -18.42 -5.57
CA MET A 204 0.62 -19.20 -5.44
C MET A 204 -0.56 -18.51 -6.11
N MET A 205 -0.61 -17.18 -6.02
CA MET A 205 -1.69 -16.42 -6.67
C MET A 205 -1.54 -16.36 -8.18
N ASN A 206 -0.31 -16.19 -8.67
CA ASN A 206 -0.07 -16.26 -10.11
C ASN A 206 -0.43 -17.64 -10.68
N LEU A 207 -0.12 -18.73 -9.97
CA LEU A 207 -0.55 -20.07 -10.39
C LEU A 207 -2.08 -20.18 -10.44
N ALA A 208 -2.79 -19.68 -9.43
CA ALA A 208 -4.25 -19.67 -9.42
C ALA A 208 -4.83 -18.78 -10.55
N MET A 209 -4.16 -17.65 -10.86
CA MET A 209 -4.59 -16.79 -11.98
C MET A 209 -4.36 -17.44 -13.35
N ALA A 210 -3.29 -18.20 -13.52
CA ALA A 210 -3.08 -18.95 -14.77
C ALA A 210 -4.21 -19.98 -15.00
N GLU A 211 -4.63 -20.69 -13.97
CA GLU A 211 -5.78 -21.60 -14.03
C GLU A 211 -7.11 -20.85 -14.20
N PHE A 212 -7.26 -19.68 -13.57
CA PHE A 212 -8.42 -18.79 -13.76
C PHE A 212 -8.53 -18.34 -15.23
N MET A 213 -7.43 -17.90 -15.84
CA MET A 213 -7.39 -17.51 -17.26
C MET A 213 -7.71 -18.69 -18.19
N LYS A 214 -7.40 -19.92 -17.79
CA LYS A 214 -7.86 -21.11 -18.53
C LYS A 214 -9.37 -21.26 -18.47
N LEU A 215 -10.00 -21.04 -17.32
CA LEU A 215 -11.46 -21.03 -17.19
C LEU A 215 -12.09 -19.88 -17.99
N GLU A 216 -11.48 -18.71 -18.03
CA GLU A 216 -11.95 -17.59 -18.90
C GLU A 216 -11.91 -17.99 -20.38
N GLN A 217 -10.85 -18.64 -20.83
CA GLN A 217 -10.75 -19.15 -22.21
C GLN A 217 -11.80 -20.21 -22.49
N ASP A 218 -11.97 -21.19 -21.62
CA ASP A 218 -12.95 -22.29 -21.78
C ASP A 218 -14.40 -21.76 -21.80
N ALA A 219 -14.66 -20.62 -21.15
CA ALA A 219 -15.93 -19.89 -21.17
C ALA A 219 -16.06 -18.90 -22.35
N GLY A 220 -15.10 -18.86 -23.27
CA GLY A 220 -15.12 -17.96 -24.43
C GLY A 220 -14.77 -16.51 -24.12
N TYR A 221 -13.92 -16.27 -23.10
CA TYR A 221 -13.45 -14.95 -22.67
C TYR A 221 -14.59 -13.97 -22.33
N PRO A 222 -15.43 -14.26 -21.31
CA PRO A 222 -16.54 -13.40 -20.93
C PRO A 222 -16.08 -12.06 -20.34
N TYR A 223 -14.80 -11.92 -19.99
CA TYR A 223 -14.19 -10.76 -19.35
C TYR A 223 -12.98 -10.25 -20.15
N GLN A 224 -12.59 -9.01 -19.87
CA GLN A 224 -11.24 -8.50 -20.15
C GLN A 224 -10.45 -8.51 -18.84
N HIS A 225 -9.26 -9.11 -18.84
CA HIS A 225 -8.48 -9.34 -17.65
C HIS A 225 -7.12 -8.66 -17.74
N ILE A 226 -6.87 -7.68 -16.87
CA ILE A 226 -5.57 -7.03 -16.71
C ILE A 226 -4.89 -7.63 -15.49
N HIS A 227 -3.76 -8.30 -15.68
CA HIS A 227 -3.03 -9.00 -14.63
C HIS A 227 -1.64 -8.44 -14.38
N GLY A 228 -1.41 -7.95 -13.15
CA GLY A 228 -0.08 -7.57 -12.65
C GLY A 228 0.66 -8.78 -12.09
N VAL A 229 1.52 -9.39 -12.90
CA VAL A 229 2.25 -10.63 -12.57
C VAL A 229 3.27 -10.42 -11.45
N GLY A 230 3.91 -9.25 -11.41
CA GLY A 230 5.01 -8.94 -10.49
C GLY A 230 6.37 -9.45 -10.97
N SER A 231 7.43 -8.81 -10.49
CA SER A 231 8.81 -9.06 -10.95
C SER A 231 9.28 -10.51 -10.76
N PHE A 232 8.84 -11.21 -9.70
CA PHE A 232 9.22 -12.61 -9.47
C PHE A 232 8.44 -13.60 -10.34
N GLY A 233 7.28 -13.19 -10.85
CA GLY A 233 6.44 -14.03 -11.68
C GLY A 233 6.75 -13.90 -13.17
N TRP A 234 7.21 -12.75 -13.60
CA TRP A 234 7.32 -12.37 -15.01
C TRP A 234 8.12 -13.35 -15.88
N ALA A 235 9.20 -13.90 -15.33
CA ALA A 235 10.08 -14.80 -16.06
C ALA A 235 9.47 -16.19 -16.37
N TRP A 236 8.43 -16.63 -15.64
CA TRP A 236 7.88 -17.97 -15.78
C TRP A 236 6.37 -18.01 -16.08
N PHE A 237 5.64 -16.94 -15.80
CA PHE A 237 4.20 -16.92 -15.93
C PHE A 237 3.68 -17.11 -17.37
N PRO A 238 4.29 -16.49 -18.41
CA PRO A 238 3.91 -16.73 -19.80
C PRO A 238 4.05 -18.20 -20.21
N ASP A 239 5.12 -18.87 -19.77
CA ASP A 239 5.33 -20.29 -20.05
C ASP A 239 4.28 -21.16 -19.37
N ARG A 240 3.88 -20.80 -18.14
CA ARG A 240 2.79 -21.50 -17.45
C ARG A 240 1.45 -21.39 -18.19
N LEU A 241 1.13 -20.26 -18.76
CA LEU A 241 -0.07 -20.11 -19.60
C LEU A 241 -0.01 -21.00 -20.84
N LYS A 242 1.15 -21.08 -21.51
CA LYS A 242 1.36 -21.98 -22.65
C LYS A 242 1.19 -23.44 -22.27
N GLU A 243 1.71 -23.86 -21.12
CA GLU A 243 1.52 -25.23 -20.59
C GLU A 243 0.04 -25.59 -20.39
N LEU A 244 -0.78 -24.59 -19.97
CA LEU A 244 -2.23 -24.75 -19.80
C LEU A 244 -3.01 -24.61 -21.11
N GLY A 245 -2.34 -24.30 -22.23
CA GLY A 245 -2.97 -24.04 -23.52
C GLY A 245 -3.78 -22.76 -23.56
N VAL A 246 -3.40 -21.75 -22.76
CA VAL A 246 -4.05 -20.43 -22.76
C VAL A 246 -3.41 -19.55 -23.82
N ASP A 247 -4.21 -19.09 -24.79
CA ASP A 247 -3.79 -18.13 -25.80
C ASP A 247 -4.00 -16.69 -25.30
N ALA A 248 -3.10 -16.24 -24.44
CA ALA A 248 -3.19 -14.88 -23.90
C ALA A 248 -2.83 -13.80 -24.95
N GLU A 249 -1.88 -14.09 -25.85
CA GLU A 249 -1.35 -13.11 -26.80
C GLU A 249 -2.37 -12.74 -27.88
N ASN A 250 -3.14 -13.71 -28.40
CA ASN A 250 -4.09 -13.49 -29.50
C ASN A 250 -5.55 -13.36 -29.02
N SER A 251 -5.83 -13.58 -27.75
CA SER A 251 -7.18 -13.56 -27.20
C SER A 251 -7.84 -12.17 -27.28
N GLY A 252 -7.05 -11.10 -27.25
CA GLY A 252 -7.54 -9.72 -27.08
C GLY A 252 -8.33 -9.51 -25.77
N ALA A 253 -8.25 -10.49 -24.85
CA ALA A 253 -8.96 -10.48 -23.58
C ALA A 253 -8.03 -10.40 -22.36
N ILE A 254 -6.82 -10.90 -22.48
CA ILE A 254 -5.85 -10.98 -21.37
C ILE A 254 -4.69 -10.00 -21.64
N ASP A 255 -4.50 -9.05 -20.72
CA ASP A 255 -3.40 -8.09 -20.71
C ASP A 255 -2.50 -8.39 -19.50
N MET A 256 -1.35 -8.99 -19.76
CA MET A 256 -0.35 -9.31 -18.74
C MET A 256 0.69 -8.22 -18.64
N ARG A 257 0.96 -7.74 -17.43
CA ARG A 257 1.96 -6.72 -17.16
C ARG A 257 2.90 -7.19 -16.05
N GLU A 258 4.20 -6.98 -16.23
CA GLU A 258 5.14 -7.19 -15.14
C GLU A 258 4.80 -6.27 -13.96
N TYR A 259 4.54 -5.00 -14.27
CA TYR A 259 4.14 -3.98 -13.30
C TYR A 259 3.09 -3.03 -13.90
N ILE A 260 2.08 -2.69 -13.14
CA ILE A 260 1.03 -1.75 -13.56
C ILE A 260 1.42 -0.33 -13.09
N TYR A 261 1.99 0.47 -14.00
CA TYR A 261 2.43 1.84 -13.68
C TYR A 261 1.27 2.82 -13.55
N ASN A 262 0.24 2.67 -14.36
CA ASN A 262 -0.97 3.50 -14.38
C ASN A 262 -2.12 2.86 -13.57
N MET A 263 -1.81 2.38 -12.35
CA MET A 263 -2.77 1.69 -11.49
C MET A 263 -4.08 2.47 -11.26
N PRO A 264 -4.10 3.82 -11.09
CA PRO A 264 -5.34 4.57 -10.98
C PRO A 264 -6.28 4.39 -12.17
N THR A 265 -5.76 4.50 -13.42
CA THR A 265 -6.52 4.29 -14.65
C THR A 265 -7.05 2.85 -14.71
N VAL A 266 -6.20 1.86 -14.40
CA VAL A 266 -6.57 0.45 -14.46
C VAL A 266 -7.64 0.10 -13.42
N MET A 267 -7.50 0.57 -12.17
CA MET A 267 -8.51 0.36 -11.13
C MET A 267 -9.81 1.07 -11.43
N ALA A 268 -9.78 2.27 -11.99
CA ALA A 268 -10.99 3.01 -12.37
C ALA A 268 -11.77 2.29 -13.50
N ALA A 269 -11.07 1.65 -14.46
CA ALA A 269 -11.67 0.89 -15.54
C ALA A 269 -12.30 -0.44 -15.09
N ALA A 270 -11.91 -0.97 -13.94
CA ALA A 270 -12.30 -2.28 -13.46
C ALA A 270 -13.76 -2.37 -12.98
N ASP A 271 -14.33 -3.56 -13.13
CA ASP A 271 -15.61 -3.96 -12.54
C ASP A 271 -15.40 -4.81 -11.28
N VAL A 272 -14.32 -5.61 -11.24
CA VAL A 272 -13.90 -6.38 -10.06
C VAL A 272 -12.38 -6.33 -9.93
N ILE A 273 -11.90 -6.15 -8.71
CA ILE A 273 -10.46 -6.22 -8.39
C ILE A 273 -10.19 -7.46 -7.53
N ILE A 274 -9.18 -8.25 -7.91
CA ILE A 274 -8.66 -9.38 -7.12
C ILE A 274 -7.28 -8.98 -6.61
N SER A 275 -7.10 -8.88 -5.29
CA SER A 275 -5.86 -8.34 -4.75
C SER A 275 -5.45 -8.95 -3.41
N ARG A 276 -4.17 -8.77 -3.04
CA ARG A 276 -3.73 -8.90 -1.65
C ARG A 276 -4.33 -7.78 -0.80
N ALA A 277 -4.41 -8.00 0.51
CA ALA A 277 -4.97 -7.06 1.46
C ALA A 277 -3.88 -6.22 2.19
N GLY A 278 -2.90 -5.72 1.43
CA GLY A 278 -1.98 -4.70 1.95
C GLY A 278 -2.74 -3.40 2.24
N ALA A 279 -2.33 -2.65 3.27
CA ALA A 279 -3.03 -1.44 3.69
C ALA A 279 -3.22 -0.42 2.55
N SER A 280 -2.19 -0.15 1.74
CA SER A 280 -2.30 0.74 0.58
C SER A 280 -3.32 0.21 -0.43
N SER A 281 -3.19 -1.06 -0.85
CA SER A 281 -4.09 -1.65 -1.84
C SER A 281 -5.55 -1.61 -1.37
N CYS A 282 -5.80 -1.92 -0.09
CA CYS A 282 -7.13 -1.83 0.50
C CYS A 282 -7.71 -0.41 0.41
N ASN A 283 -6.90 0.61 0.68
CA ASN A 283 -7.37 2.00 0.66
C ASN A 283 -7.47 2.56 -0.78
N GLU A 284 -6.58 2.17 -1.69
CA GLU A 284 -6.67 2.49 -3.11
C GLU A 284 -7.94 1.89 -3.74
N ILE A 285 -8.25 0.63 -3.42
CA ILE A 285 -9.49 -0.04 -3.83
C ILE A 285 -10.72 0.64 -3.20
N ALA A 286 -10.65 0.98 -1.93
CA ALA A 286 -11.74 1.69 -1.26
C ALA A 286 -11.99 3.07 -1.87
N ALA A 287 -10.93 3.81 -2.23
CA ALA A 287 -11.03 5.10 -2.90
C ALA A 287 -11.62 5.00 -4.31
N SER A 288 -11.23 3.99 -5.09
CA SER A 288 -11.83 3.73 -6.40
C SER A 288 -13.30 3.30 -6.30
N GLY A 289 -13.67 2.67 -5.19
CA GLY A 289 -15.01 2.12 -4.96
C GLY A 289 -15.31 0.90 -5.85
N THR A 290 -14.29 0.23 -6.37
CA THR A 290 -14.48 -0.95 -7.23
C THR A 290 -14.64 -2.21 -6.39
N PRO A 291 -15.73 -2.99 -6.57
CA PRO A 291 -15.93 -4.26 -5.88
C PRO A 291 -14.71 -5.15 -5.91
N CYS A 292 -14.41 -5.85 -4.82
CA CYS A 292 -13.15 -6.58 -4.74
C CYS A 292 -13.24 -7.93 -4.01
N ILE A 293 -12.33 -8.81 -4.40
CA ILE A 293 -12.01 -10.06 -3.72
C ILE A 293 -10.61 -9.89 -3.11
N LEU A 294 -10.52 -9.91 -1.80
CA LEU A 294 -9.27 -9.77 -1.06
C LEU A 294 -8.74 -11.12 -0.62
N ILE A 295 -7.51 -11.42 -1.00
CA ILE A 295 -6.82 -12.65 -0.66
C ILE A 295 -5.61 -12.31 0.22
N PRO A 296 -5.78 -12.29 1.56
CA PRO A 296 -4.71 -11.92 2.47
C PRO A 296 -3.55 -12.91 2.39
N SER A 297 -2.32 -12.38 2.40
CA SER A 297 -1.12 -13.21 2.45
C SER A 297 -0.97 -13.83 3.85
N PRO A 298 -0.74 -15.16 3.96
CA PRO A 298 -0.47 -15.81 5.24
C PRO A 298 0.96 -15.53 5.75
N ASN A 299 1.84 -15.02 4.88
CA ASN A 299 3.28 -14.85 5.16
C ASN A 299 3.63 -13.44 5.65
N VAL A 300 2.70 -12.78 6.36
CA VAL A 300 2.91 -11.43 6.89
C VAL A 300 2.90 -11.41 8.41
N THR A 301 3.54 -10.39 8.98
CA THR A 301 3.62 -10.21 10.44
C THR A 301 2.23 -10.00 11.04
N ASP A 302 1.97 -10.69 12.16
CA ASP A 302 0.76 -10.53 12.99
C ASP A 302 -0.55 -10.67 12.19
N ASN A 303 -0.50 -11.37 11.06
CA ASN A 303 -1.62 -11.59 10.16
C ASN A 303 -2.36 -10.29 9.77
N HIS A 304 -1.59 -9.19 9.61
CA HIS A 304 -2.17 -7.86 9.42
C HIS A 304 -2.99 -7.75 8.13
N GLN A 305 -2.66 -8.52 7.06
CA GLN A 305 -3.46 -8.47 5.83
C GLN A 305 -4.86 -9.05 6.03
N GLU A 306 -5.03 -10.14 6.77
CA GLU A 306 -6.37 -10.66 7.07
C GLU A 306 -7.18 -9.66 7.89
N LYS A 307 -6.57 -8.99 8.86
CA LYS A 307 -7.24 -7.95 9.64
C LYS A 307 -7.67 -6.76 8.80
N ASN A 308 -6.82 -6.31 7.86
CA ASN A 308 -7.18 -5.26 6.91
C ASN A 308 -8.35 -5.69 6.00
N ALA A 309 -8.30 -6.93 5.46
CA ALA A 309 -9.36 -7.45 4.60
C ALA A 309 -10.70 -7.54 5.34
N ARG A 310 -10.70 -8.07 6.57
CA ARG A 310 -11.92 -8.18 7.39
C ARG A 310 -12.49 -6.82 7.75
N ALA A 311 -11.68 -5.83 8.06
CA ALA A 311 -12.14 -4.47 8.36
C ALA A 311 -12.97 -3.84 7.21
N ILE A 312 -12.73 -4.26 5.98
CA ILE A 312 -13.53 -3.86 4.80
C ILE A 312 -14.72 -4.80 4.59
N ALA A 313 -14.48 -6.11 4.70
CA ALA A 313 -15.51 -7.12 4.45
C ALA A 313 -16.66 -7.05 5.48
N ASP A 314 -16.35 -6.80 6.76
CA ASP A 314 -17.35 -6.67 7.83
C ASP A 314 -18.31 -5.47 7.59
N LYS A 315 -17.89 -4.52 6.74
CA LYS A 315 -18.72 -3.40 6.28
C LYS A 315 -19.43 -3.69 4.94
N GLY A 316 -19.25 -4.89 4.39
CA GLY A 316 -19.84 -5.30 3.11
C GLY A 316 -19.07 -4.87 1.86
N GLY A 317 -17.86 -4.29 2.00
CA GLY A 317 -17.08 -3.75 0.87
C GLY A 317 -16.25 -4.80 0.10
N ALA A 318 -16.02 -5.99 0.65
CA ALA A 318 -15.16 -6.98 0.01
C ALA A 318 -15.62 -8.42 0.29
N VAL A 319 -15.29 -9.32 -0.64
CA VAL A 319 -15.23 -10.76 -0.38
C VAL A 319 -13.84 -11.12 0.11
N VAL A 320 -13.72 -11.91 1.17
CA VAL A 320 -12.43 -12.40 1.67
C VAL A 320 -12.28 -13.88 1.40
N LEU A 321 -11.26 -14.25 0.64
CA LEU A 321 -10.86 -15.63 0.41
C LEU A 321 -9.49 -15.86 1.04
N LEU A 322 -9.37 -16.83 1.95
CA LEU A 322 -8.04 -17.19 2.47
C LEU A 322 -7.26 -17.94 1.38
N GLU A 323 -5.94 -17.70 1.30
CA GLU A 323 -5.09 -18.30 0.25
C GLU A 323 -5.23 -19.83 0.16
N LYS A 324 -5.35 -20.51 1.31
CA LYS A 324 -5.55 -21.98 1.38
C LYS A 324 -6.86 -22.46 0.74
N ASP A 325 -7.87 -21.60 0.68
CA ASP A 325 -9.20 -21.88 0.17
C ASP A 325 -9.43 -21.29 -1.22
N CYS A 326 -8.42 -20.61 -1.77
CA CYS A 326 -8.47 -19.86 -3.02
C CYS A 326 -8.11 -20.77 -4.21
N THR A 327 -9.11 -21.38 -4.83
CA THR A 327 -8.96 -22.09 -6.10
C THR A 327 -9.38 -21.21 -7.27
N ALA A 328 -8.89 -21.51 -8.48
CA ALA A 328 -9.30 -20.81 -9.70
C ALA A 328 -10.82 -20.87 -9.92
N GLN A 329 -11.45 -22.04 -9.72
CA GLN A 329 -12.90 -22.19 -9.84
C GLN A 329 -13.65 -21.31 -8.85
N ARG A 330 -13.26 -21.29 -7.58
CA ARG A 330 -13.92 -20.47 -6.57
C ARG A 330 -13.79 -18.99 -6.87
N LEU A 331 -12.64 -18.55 -7.37
CA LEU A 331 -12.46 -17.15 -7.81
C LEU A 331 -13.37 -16.83 -9.00
N PHE A 332 -13.46 -17.76 -9.97
CA PHE A 332 -14.30 -17.57 -11.15
C PHE A 332 -15.77 -17.46 -10.76
N ASP A 333 -16.25 -18.32 -9.87
CA ASP A 333 -17.62 -18.31 -9.36
C ASP A 333 -17.94 -17.02 -8.59
N GLU A 334 -17.02 -16.55 -7.73
CA GLU A 334 -17.19 -15.30 -6.98
C GLU A 334 -17.19 -14.05 -7.88
N VAL A 335 -16.31 -14.01 -8.88
CA VAL A 335 -16.31 -12.94 -9.89
C VAL A 335 -17.64 -12.93 -10.65
N ALA A 336 -18.08 -14.08 -11.14
CA ALA A 336 -19.36 -14.21 -11.82
C ALA A 336 -20.54 -13.76 -10.94
N ALA A 337 -20.54 -14.14 -9.66
CA ALA A 337 -21.57 -13.75 -8.70
C ALA A 337 -21.60 -12.24 -8.41
N ILE A 338 -20.45 -11.57 -8.38
CA ILE A 338 -20.38 -10.11 -8.22
C ILE A 338 -20.90 -9.41 -9.49
N LEU A 339 -20.44 -9.86 -10.67
CA LEU A 339 -20.75 -9.22 -11.94
C LEU A 339 -22.21 -9.43 -12.40
N SER A 340 -22.82 -10.56 -12.04
CA SER A 340 -24.22 -10.87 -12.39
C SER A 340 -25.26 -10.21 -11.47
N ASP A 341 -24.84 -9.81 -10.26
CA ASP A 341 -25.70 -9.15 -9.27
C ASP A 341 -25.34 -7.66 -9.13
N LYS A 342 -26.03 -6.83 -9.94
CA LYS A 342 -25.83 -5.37 -9.94
C LYS A 342 -26.08 -4.75 -8.56
N GLN A 343 -27.09 -5.22 -7.82
CA GLN A 343 -27.41 -4.69 -6.50
C GLN A 343 -26.29 -5.00 -5.50
N ARG A 344 -25.74 -6.22 -5.53
CA ARG A 344 -24.58 -6.62 -4.73
C ARG A 344 -23.36 -5.76 -5.06
N SER A 345 -23.06 -5.60 -6.34
CA SER A 345 -21.92 -4.78 -6.82
C SER A 345 -22.03 -3.32 -6.36
N GLU A 346 -23.19 -2.70 -6.49
CA GLU A 346 -23.46 -1.33 -6.05
C GLU A 346 -23.37 -1.18 -4.52
N ALA A 347 -23.86 -2.16 -3.76
CA ALA A 347 -23.75 -2.19 -2.30
C ALA A 347 -22.30 -2.29 -1.86
N MET A 348 -21.49 -3.16 -2.49
CA MET A 348 -20.04 -3.27 -2.23
C MET A 348 -19.32 -1.95 -2.53
N SER A 349 -19.61 -1.33 -3.67
CA SER A 349 -19.02 -0.04 -4.06
C SER A 349 -19.35 1.06 -3.04
N THR A 350 -20.59 1.14 -2.59
CA THR A 350 -21.03 2.11 -1.58
C THR A 350 -20.29 1.89 -0.24
N ALA A 351 -20.19 0.65 0.21
CA ALA A 351 -19.51 0.29 1.45
C ALA A 351 -17.99 0.60 1.39
N LEU A 352 -17.36 0.36 0.23
CA LEU A 352 -15.96 0.71 -0.01
C LEU A 352 -15.72 2.21 0.12
N ARG A 353 -16.50 3.01 -0.62
CA ARG A 353 -16.38 4.49 -0.58
C ARG A 353 -16.63 5.04 0.82
N ALA A 354 -17.60 4.48 1.56
CA ALA A 354 -17.89 4.87 2.93
C ALA A 354 -16.77 4.49 3.93
N SER A 355 -15.91 3.53 3.58
CA SER A 355 -14.78 3.13 4.41
C SER A 355 -13.50 3.93 4.15
N CYS A 356 -13.46 4.74 3.09
CA CYS A 356 -12.32 5.57 2.71
C CYS A 356 -12.47 7.00 3.24
N VAL A 357 -11.39 7.54 3.80
CA VAL A 357 -11.28 8.95 4.19
C VAL A 357 -10.59 9.68 3.03
N LEU A 358 -11.38 10.30 2.16
CA LEU A 358 -10.89 10.88 0.91
C LEU A 358 -9.99 12.10 1.12
N ASP A 359 -10.19 12.86 2.20
CA ASP A 359 -9.44 14.04 2.61
C ASP A 359 -8.33 13.73 3.63
N SER A 360 -7.87 12.47 3.66
CA SER A 360 -6.85 12.02 4.62
C SER A 360 -5.55 12.82 4.54
N ALA A 361 -5.05 13.11 3.34
CA ALA A 361 -3.82 13.86 3.16
C ALA A 361 -3.97 15.30 3.63
N GLU A 362 -5.12 15.92 3.37
CA GLU A 362 -5.47 17.26 3.84
C GLU A 362 -5.53 17.35 5.35
N ARG A 363 -6.19 16.39 6.02
CA ARG A 363 -6.23 16.30 7.50
C ARG A 363 -4.86 16.14 8.11
N ILE A 364 -3.99 15.36 7.47
CA ILE A 364 -2.61 15.22 7.93
C ILE A 364 -1.86 16.54 7.79
N CYS A 365 -2.04 17.27 6.70
CA CYS A 365 -1.45 18.60 6.53
C CYS A 365 -1.92 19.58 7.62
N ASP A 366 -3.22 19.59 7.95
CA ASP A 366 -3.77 20.44 9.04
C ASP A 366 -3.05 20.14 10.37
N ILE A 367 -2.83 18.87 10.68
CA ILE A 367 -2.14 18.45 11.92
C ILE A 367 -0.64 18.82 11.88
N LEU A 368 0.02 18.72 10.72
CA LEU A 368 1.40 19.14 10.58
C LEU A 368 1.54 20.66 10.73
N GLU A 369 0.58 21.44 10.21
CA GLU A 369 0.52 22.90 10.39
C GLU A 369 0.36 23.29 11.88
N GLU A 370 -0.51 22.59 12.62
CA GLU A 370 -0.64 22.76 14.08
C GLU A 370 0.68 22.51 14.83
N LEU A 371 1.47 21.53 14.37
CA LEU A 371 2.74 21.17 15.01
C LEU A 371 3.87 22.16 14.69
N THR A 372 3.73 23.02 13.68
CA THR A 372 4.74 24.00 13.28
C THR A 372 4.48 25.41 13.86
N GLN A 373 3.35 25.62 14.52
CA GLN A 373 3.00 26.84 15.26
C GLN A 373 3.60 26.83 16.66
#